data_2e4af58463aa1f1849f6edead17c2171
#
_entry.id   2e4af58463aa1f1849f6edead17c2171
#
_cell.length_a   1.000
_cell.length_b   1.000
_cell.length_c   1.000
_cell.angle_alpha   90.00
_cell.angle_beta   90.00
_cell.angle_gamma   90.00
#
_symmetry.space_group_name_H-M   'P 1'
#
loop_
_entity.id
_entity.type
_entity.pdbx_description
1 polymer ?
#
loop_
_entity_poly.entity_id
_entity_poly.type
_entity_poly.pdbx_seq_one_letter_code
_entity_poly.pdbx_strand_id
1 'polypeptide(L)'
;GVVVHVTREAARGKNPVVELQETGHDGAVPHRIAQHEVDEEIVLAKSADAQTRAKVDAVVEDALARLAPLPGGGVLSIEPTSALVAIDVDAGARQGSGDPERFALDLNIAAAAEAARQIRLRNLGGLIAIDFVSMRAKAHNKSLEEAVKAAFADDPWSVQFGALSRFGVFDLARSQLRRPLHEQVRDADGRLSAETVALMALRAIEREARAQNGRQIACTVSPGVKAWLDAAEIDWRAQLSNRIGMRWTLDAAPPEAHWARDRIDARAL
;
A
#
# COMPACT_ATOMS: atom_id res chain seq x y z
N GLY A 1 23.95 23.75 -11.05
CA GLY A 1 23.21 22.82 -10.19
C GLY A 1 23.90 21.47 -10.21
N VAL A 2 23.76 20.72 -9.14
CA VAL A 2 24.26 19.34 -9.04
C VAL A 2 23.07 18.43 -9.28
N VAL A 3 23.18 17.49 -10.22
CA VAL A 3 22.16 16.46 -10.45
C VAL A 3 22.52 15.23 -9.63
N VAL A 4 21.63 14.79 -8.80
CA VAL A 4 21.79 13.59 -7.98
C VAL A 4 20.73 12.57 -8.33
N HIS A 5 21.11 11.30 -8.37
CA HIS A 5 20.20 10.18 -8.49
C HIS A 5 19.88 9.65 -7.11
N VAL A 6 18.61 9.59 -6.74
CA VAL A 6 18.18 9.01 -5.46
C VAL A 6 18.09 7.50 -5.62
N THR A 7 19.05 6.78 -5.07
CA THR A 7 19.12 5.32 -5.13
C THR A 7 18.28 4.67 -4.03
N ARG A 8 18.04 5.40 -2.94
CA ARG A 8 17.16 4.96 -1.86
C ARG A 8 16.42 6.16 -1.28
N GLU A 9 15.10 6.13 -1.24
CA GLU A 9 14.29 7.14 -0.58
C GLU A 9 14.49 7.13 0.95
N ALA A 10 14.23 8.29 1.59
CA ALA A 10 14.22 8.37 3.05
C ALA A 10 13.09 7.50 3.61
N ALA A 11 13.40 6.64 4.57
CA ALA A 11 12.42 5.79 5.24
C ALA A 11 12.90 5.44 6.65
N ARG A 12 11.99 5.25 7.59
CA ARG A 12 12.28 4.84 8.97
C ARG A 12 13.37 5.70 9.65
N GLY A 13 13.30 7.02 9.45
CA GLY A 13 14.28 7.96 10.02
C GLY A 13 15.69 7.92 9.42
N LYS A 14 15.91 7.14 8.35
CA LYS A 14 17.16 7.13 7.60
C LYS A 14 17.10 8.16 6.47
N ASN A 15 18.22 8.85 6.26
CA ASN A 15 18.37 9.79 5.14
C ASN A 15 18.32 9.06 3.79
N PRO A 16 17.91 9.76 2.72
CA PRO A 16 17.99 9.21 1.38
C PRO A 16 19.44 8.93 1.00
N VAL A 17 19.66 7.91 0.20
CA VAL A 17 20.96 7.67 -0.43
C VAL A 17 20.91 8.23 -1.83
N VAL A 18 21.89 9.06 -2.17
CA VAL A 18 21.98 9.73 -3.46
C VAL A 18 23.34 9.42 -4.08
N GLU A 19 23.35 9.21 -5.39
CA GLU A 19 24.55 9.11 -6.19
C GLU A 19 24.70 10.38 -7.04
N LEU A 20 25.92 10.90 -7.08
CA LEU A 20 26.25 12.05 -7.92
C LEU A 20 26.27 11.60 -9.39
N GLN A 21 25.42 12.16 -10.22
CA GLN A 21 25.53 11.99 -11.66
C GLN A 21 26.33 13.13 -12.24
N GLU A 22 27.28 12.82 -13.12
CA GLU A 22 28.04 13.85 -13.83
C GLU A 22 27.08 14.78 -14.59
N THR A 23 27.34 16.05 -14.42
CA THR A 23 26.68 17.22 -15.00
C THR A 23 25.70 16.94 -16.14
N GLY A 24 24.41 16.78 -15.77
CA GLY A 24 23.32 16.76 -16.72
C GLY A 24 22.88 18.19 -17.08
N HIS A 25 22.38 18.35 -18.27
CA HIS A 25 21.83 19.61 -18.78
C HIS A 25 20.59 20.00 -17.95
N ASP A 26 20.44 21.31 -17.70
CA ASP A 26 19.25 21.89 -17.09
C ASP A 26 17.99 21.44 -17.83
N GLY A 27 17.06 20.81 -17.10
CA GLY A 27 15.70 20.51 -17.57
C GLY A 27 15.28 19.05 -17.65
N ALA A 28 16.17 18.07 -17.46
CA ALA A 28 15.75 16.67 -17.39
C ALA A 28 15.33 16.32 -15.95
N VAL A 29 14.03 16.37 -15.68
CA VAL A 29 13.46 15.68 -14.51
C VAL A 29 13.61 14.19 -14.79
N PRO A 30 14.39 13.44 -13.96
CA PRO A 30 14.46 11.99 -14.13
C PRO A 30 13.04 11.44 -13.93
N HIS A 31 12.43 10.97 -14.99
CA HIS A 31 11.14 10.32 -14.88
C HIS A 31 11.33 9.06 -14.03
N ARG A 32 10.64 8.95 -12.91
CA ARG A 32 10.58 7.74 -12.06
C ARG A 32 10.25 6.47 -12.84
N ILE A 33 9.65 6.62 -13.99
CA ILE A 33 9.22 5.55 -14.90
C ILE A 33 10.37 5.07 -15.82
N ALA A 34 11.39 5.88 -16.08
CA ALA A 34 12.45 5.55 -17.03
C ALA A 34 13.47 4.51 -16.51
N GLN A 35 13.40 4.11 -15.25
CA GLN A 35 14.34 3.14 -14.65
C GLN A 35 13.82 1.71 -14.55
N HIS A 36 12.57 1.48 -14.93
CA HIS A 36 12.05 0.14 -15.18
C HIS A 36 11.90 0.02 -16.70
N GLU A 37 12.76 -0.76 -17.35
CA GLU A 37 12.41 -1.37 -18.61
C GLU A 37 11.16 -2.22 -18.34
N VAL A 38 10.01 -1.60 -18.49
CA VAL A 38 8.73 -2.31 -18.47
C VAL A 38 8.56 -2.76 -19.89
N ASP A 39 8.79 -4.04 -20.16
CA ASP A 39 8.54 -4.69 -21.45
C ASP A 39 7.05 -4.66 -21.84
N GLU A 40 6.20 -4.10 -20.98
CA GLU A 40 4.77 -3.95 -21.22
C GLU A 40 4.44 -2.47 -21.48
N GLU A 41 3.71 -2.23 -22.55
CA GLU A 41 3.14 -0.93 -22.87
C GLU A 41 2.23 -0.45 -21.73
N ILE A 42 2.66 0.54 -20.96
CA ILE A 42 1.83 1.15 -19.92
C ILE A 42 0.75 1.96 -20.62
N VAL A 43 -0.40 1.36 -20.82
CA VAL A 43 -1.61 2.08 -21.28
C VAL A 43 -2.12 2.93 -20.13
N LEU A 44 -1.76 4.22 -20.15
CA LEU A 44 -2.39 5.21 -19.28
C LEU A 44 -3.83 5.39 -19.75
N ALA A 45 -4.75 4.61 -19.19
CA ALA A 45 -6.17 4.81 -19.43
C ALA A 45 -6.57 6.20 -18.94
N LYS A 46 -6.76 7.15 -19.86
CA LYS A 46 -7.24 8.52 -19.58
C LYS A 46 -8.58 8.55 -18.84
N SER A 47 -9.34 7.45 -18.92
CA SER A 47 -10.58 7.25 -18.16
C SER A 47 -10.77 5.76 -17.85
N ALA A 48 -10.37 5.31 -16.68
CA ALA A 48 -10.81 4.00 -16.18
C ALA A 48 -12.34 4.06 -15.94
N ASP A 49 -13.06 2.98 -16.26
CA ASP A 49 -14.48 2.87 -15.92
C ASP A 49 -14.69 2.80 -14.39
N ALA A 50 -15.92 2.95 -13.94
CA ALA A 50 -16.25 2.95 -12.51
C ALA A 50 -15.86 1.64 -11.81
N GLN A 51 -15.98 0.50 -12.52
CA GLN A 51 -15.64 -0.82 -11.98
C GLN A 51 -14.13 -0.98 -11.78
N THR A 52 -13.33 -0.55 -12.76
CA THR A 52 -11.86 -0.58 -12.66
C THR A 52 -11.38 0.31 -11.51
N ARG A 53 -11.96 1.50 -11.34
CA ARG A 53 -11.62 2.38 -10.19
C ARG A 53 -11.98 1.75 -8.86
N ALA A 54 -13.17 1.18 -8.72
CA ALA A 54 -13.59 0.50 -7.50
C ALA A 54 -12.64 -0.66 -7.16
N LYS A 55 -12.16 -1.40 -8.15
CA LYS A 55 -11.14 -2.45 -7.94
C LYS A 55 -9.81 -1.87 -7.44
N VAL A 56 -9.36 -0.75 -8.00
CA VAL A 56 -8.13 -0.09 -7.54
C VAL A 56 -8.28 0.43 -6.12
N ASP A 57 -9.41 1.08 -5.81
CA ASP A 57 -9.68 1.58 -4.46
C ASP A 57 -9.71 0.44 -3.44
N ALA A 58 -10.36 -0.69 -3.77
CA ALA A 58 -10.36 -1.89 -2.92
C ALA A 58 -8.96 -2.45 -2.68
N VAL A 59 -8.11 -2.52 -3.72
CA VAL A 59 -6.71 -2.97 -3.56
C VAL A 59 -5.91 -2.04 -2.66
N VAL A 60 -6.14 -0.72 -2.74
CA VAL A 60 -5.48 0.25 -1.84
C VAL A 60 -5.97 0.08 -0.41
N GLU A 61 -7.26 -0.10 -0.19
CA GLU A 61 -7.83 -0.38 1.13
C GLU A 61 -7.25 -1.66 1.73
N ASP A 62 -7.20 -2.75 0.97
CA ASP A 62 -6.58 -4.02 1.38
C ASP A 62 -5.09 -3.86 1.73
N ALA A 63 -4.37 -3.06 0.94
CA ALA A 63 -2.95 -2.81 1.18
C ALA A 63 -2.69 -1.95 2.43
N LEU A 64 -3.67 -1.20 2.89
CA LEU A 64 -3.60 -0.40 4.13
C LEU A 64 -4.19 -1.12 5.34
N ALA A 65 -4.95 -2.18 5.13
CA ALA A 65 -5.54 -2.98 6.21
C ALA A 65 -4.45 -3.76 6.95
N ARG A 66 -4.60 -3.90 8.26
CA ARG A 66 -3.72 -4.73 9.09
C ARG A 66 -3.85 -6.21 8.74
N LEU A 67 -5.06 -6.65 8.44
CA LEU A 67 -5.40 -8.04 8.16
C LEU A 67 -5.48 -8.28 6.64
N ALA A 68 -4.91 -9.36 6.17
CA ALA A 68 -5.01 -9.82 4.79
C ALA A 68 -5.59 -11.25 4.76
N PRO A 69 -6.78 -11.45 4.15
CA PRO A 69 -7.40 -12.77 4.10
C PRO A 69 -6.61 -13.73 3.23
N LEU A 70 -6.56 -15.00 3.64
CA LEU A 70 -5.93 -16.06 2.88
C LEU A 70 -6.92 -16.77 1.95
N PRO A 71 -6.48 -17.18 0.76
CA PRO A 71 -7.26 -18.07 -0.10
C PRO A 71 -7.63 -19.37 0.64
N GLY A 72 -8.91 -19.71 0.63
CA GLY A 72 -9.41 -20.89 1.34
C GLY A 72 -9.63 -20.69 2.84
N GLY A 73 -9.51 -19.49 3.34
CA GLY A 73 -9.73 -19.12 4.75
C GLY A 73 -8.44 -18.99 5.57
N GLY A 74 -8.54 -18.34 6.71
CA GLY A 74 -7.41 -17.87 7.49
C GLY A 74 -7.04 -16.43 7.17
N VAL A 75 -6.09 -15.87 7.88
CA VAL A 75 -5.71 -14.46 7.76
C VAL A 75 -4.24 -14.26 8.11
N LEU A 76 -3.60 -13.29 7.45
CA LEU A 76 -2.31 -12.72 7.87
C LEU A 76 -2.57 -11.45 8.67
N SER A 77 -1.94 -11.32 9.83
CA SER A 77 -1.81 -10.04 10.53
C SER A 77 -0.44 -9.43 10.20
N ILE A 78 -0.40 -8.24 9.60
CA ILE A 78 0.82 -7.61 9.12
C ILE A 78 1.07 -6.34 9.91
N GLU A 79 2.17 -6.32 10.68
CA GLU A 79 2.49 -5.25 11.61
C GLU A 79 3.90 -4.70 11.37
N PRO A 80 4.03 -3.60 10.64
CA PRO A 80 5.29 -2.87 10.59
C PRO A 80 5.60 -2.24 11.96
N THR A 81 6.77 -2.59 12.50
CA THR A 81 7.30 -1.99 13.74
C THR A 81 8.54 -1.15 13.44
N SER A 82 9.10 -0.50 14.45
CA SER A 82 10.34 0.26 14.31
C SER A 82 11.56 -0.61 13.95
N ALA A 83 11.56 -1.90 14.33
CA ALA A 83 12.70 -2.80 14.16
C ALA A 83 12.54 -3.73 12.95
N LEU A 84 11.35 -4.28 12.76
CA LEU A 84 11.06 -5.29 11.74
C LEU A 84 9.58 -5.25 11.33
N VAL A 85 9.24 -5.97 10.29
CA VAL A 85 7.83 -6.29 9.98
C VAL A 85 7.52 -7.65 10.57
N ALA A 86 6.51 -7.70 11.44
CA ALA A 86 5.98 -8.95 11.96
C ALA A 86 4.76 -9.38 11.13
N ILE A 87 4.71 -10.64 10.75
CA ILE A 87 3.57 -11.25 10.05
C ILE A 87 3.17 -12.50 10.83
N ASP A 88 1.92 -12.56 11.26
CA ASP A 88 1.36 -13.70 11.96
C ASP A 88 0.35 -14.42 11.08
N VAL A 89 0.38 -15.75 11.09
CA VAL A 89 -0.50 -16.63 10.31
C VAL A 89 -1.55 -17.24 11.22
N ASP A 90 -2.80 -16.81 11.06
CA ASP A 90 -3.94 -17.34 11.81
C ASP A 90 -4.86 -18.16 10.89
N ALA A 91 -5.16 -19.38 11.31
CA ALA A 91 -6.10 -20.27 10.62
C ALA A 91 -7.55 -19.73 10.65
N GLY A 92 -7.87 -18.89 11.63
CA GLY A 92 -9.21 -18.36 11.84
C GLY A 92 -10.26 -19.49 11.98
N ALA A 93 -11.34 -19.35 11.23
CA ALA A 93 -12.40 -20.35 11.17
C ALA A 93 -12.15 -21.45 10.11
N ARG A 94 -11.00 -21.47 9.45
CA ARG A 94 -10.67 -22.50 8.47
C ARG A 94 -10.60 -23.87 9.16
N GLN A 95 -11.44 -24.79 8.69
CA GLN A 95 -11.44 -26.14 9.20
C GLN A 95 -10.72 -27.04 8.21
N GLY A 96 -9.78 -27.84 8.72
CA GLY A 96 -9.16 -28.94 7.97
C GLY A 96 -9.94 -30.23 8.21
N SER A 97 -10.24 -30.97 7.15
CA SER A 97 -10.70 -32.35 7.27
C SER A 97 -9.50 -33.27 7.19
N GLY A 98 -9.20 -34.03 8.25
CA GLY A 98 -8.14 -35.04 8.23
C GLY A 98 -6.91 -34.71 9.09
N ASP A 99 -5.72 -34.89 8.51
CA ASP A 99 -4.45 -34.73 9.21
C ASP A 99 -4.13 -33.25 9.53
N PRO A 100 -4.02 -32.89 10.84
CA PRO A 100 -3.71 -31.52 11.27
C PRO A 100 -2.34 -31.03 10.74
N GLU A 101 -1.38 -31.91 10.59
CA GLU A 101 -0.04 -31.60 10.09
C GLU A 101 -0.09 -31.20 8.60
N ARG A 102 -0.88 -31.92 7.81
CA ARG A 102 -1.12 -31.60 6.41
C ARG A 102 -1.90 -30.30 6.24
N PHE A 103 -2.90 -30.09 7.09
CA PHE A 103 -3.64 -28.83 7.13
C PHE A 103 -2.74 -27.64 7.42
N ALA A 104 -1.84 -27.76 8.42
CA ALA A 104 -0.88 -26.70 8.75
C ALA A 104 0.05 -26.39 7.55
N LEU A 105 0.54 -27.42 6.84
CA LEU A 105 1.37 -27.22 5.66
C LEU A 105 0.62 -26.46 4.55
N ASP A 106 -0.60 -26.90 4.23
CA ASP A 106 -1.40 -26.28 3.16
C ASP A 106 -1.79 -24.82 3.49
N LEU A 107 -2.05 -24.53 4.77
CA LEU A 107 -2.28 -23.17 5.26
C LEU A 107 -1.01 -22.32 5.14
N ASN A 108 0.13 -22.85 5.60
CA ASN A 108 1.40 -22.13 5.59
C ASN A 108 1.91 -21.84 4.16
N ILE A 109 1.71 -22.76 3.22
CA ILE A 109 2.04 -22.53 1.81
C ILE A 109 1.18 -21.39 1.23
N ALA A 110 -0.13 -21.39 1.51
CA ALA A 110 -1.01 -20.30 1.10
C ALA A 110 -0.60 -18.96 1.75
N ALA A 111 -0.21 -19.01 3.03
CA ALA A 111 0.28 -17.86 3.78
C ALA A 111 1.61 -17.33 3.20
N ALA A 112 2.54 -18.18 2.81
CA ALA A 112 3.80 -17.78 2.19
C ALA A 112 3.58 -17.01 0.88
N ALA A 113 2.70 -17.52 0.01
CA ALA A 113 2.35 -16.86 -1.24
C ALA A 113 1.69 -15.48 -1.00
N GLU A 114 0.73 -15.41 -0.09
CA GLU A 114 0.04 -14.16 0.22
C GLU A 114 0.96 -13.18 0.95
N ALA A 115 1.82 -13.63 1.88
CA ALA A 115 2.81 -12.78 2.54
C ALA A 115 3.74 -12.12 1.51
N ALA A 116 4.27 -12.88 0.56
CA ALA A 116 5.12 -12.34 -0.51
C ALA A 116 4.36 -11.30 -1.36
N ARG A 117 3.09 -11.57 -1.71
CA ARG A 117 2.23 -10.62 -2.43
C ARG A 117 2.03 -9.33 -1.64
N GLN A 118 1.71 -9.44 -0.36
CA GLN A 118 1.47 -8.28 0.52
C GLN A 118 2.74 -7.48 0.78
N ILE A 119 3.88 -8.15 0.95
CA ILE A 119 5.19 -7.50 1.10
C ILE A 119 5.51 -6.65 -0.14
N ARG A 120 5.29 -7.18 -1.35
CA ARG A 120 5.47 -6.42 -2.60
C ARG A 120 4.47 -5.28 -2.73
N LEU A 121 3.18 -5.55 -2.54
CA LEU A 121 2.10 -4.57 -2.66
C LEU A 121 2.28 -3.36 -1.73
N ARG A 122 2.68 -3.62 -0.49
CA ARG A 122 2.90 -2.58 0.53
C ARG A 122 4.31 -2.01 0.49
N ASN A 123 5.16 -2.53 -0.39
CA ASN A 123 6.59 -2.22 -0.47
C ASN A 123 7.30 -2.32 0.89
N LEU A 124 7.03 -3.41 1.61
CA LEU A 124 7.69 -3.69 2.89
C LEU A 124 9.12 -4.18 2.63
N GLY A 125 10.03 -3.79 3.51
CA GLY A 125 11.44 -4.17 3.41
C GLY A 125 12.15 -4.08 4.76
N GLY A 126 13.44 -4.33 4.76
CA GLY A 126 14.23 -4.56 5.96
C GLY A 126 14.02 -5.98 6.47
N LEU A 127 14.18 -6.18 7.77
CA LEU A 127 13.94 -7.48 8.41
C LEU A 127 12.43 -7.76 8.50
N ILE A 128 12.04 -8.95 8.09
CA ILE A 128 10.65 -9.44 8.11
C ILE A 128 10.65 -10.80 8.80
N ALA A 129 9.78 -10.97 9.79
CA ALA A 129 9.57 -12.23 10.49
C ALA A 129 8.15 -12.71 10.23
N ILE A 130 8.00 -13.96 9.79
CA ILE A 130 6.72 -14.61 9.53
C ILE A 130 6.56 -15.73 10.54
N ASP A 131 5.55 -15.65 11.40
CA ASP A 131 5.20 -16.68 12.36
C ASP A 131 4.18 -17.63 11.71
N PHE A 132 4.68 -18.79 11.29
CA PHE A 132 3.88 -19.83 10.65
C PHE A 132 3.26 -20.77 11.67
N VAL A 133 2.12 -21.37 11.31
CA VAL A 133 1.53 -22.42 12.13
C VAL A 133 2.51 -23.56 12.30
N SER A 134 2.77 -23.95 13.53
CA SER A 134 3.79 -24.93 13.88
C SER A 134 3.55 -26.29 13.25
N MET A 135 4.62 -26.88 12.69
CA MET A 135 4.65 -28.22 12.11
C MET A 135 5.79 -29.04 12.72
N ARG A 136 5.60 -30.34 12.84
CA ARG A 136 6.58 -31.27 13.44
C ARG A 136 7.42 -31.99 12.40
N ALA A 137 6.83 -32.28 11.23
CA ALA A 137 7.47 -33.06 10.18
C ALA A 137 8.57 -32.23 9.49
N LYS A 138 9.80 -32.69 9.56
CA LYS A 138 10.95 -32.02 8.89
C LYS A 138 10.74 -31.87 7.38
N ALA A 139 10.06 -32.84 6.75
CA ALA A 139 9.73 -32.75 5.32
C ALA A 139 8.78 -31.58 5.02
N HIS A 140 7.78 -31.32 5.90
CA HIS A 140 6.86 -30.21 5.75
C HIS A 140 7.57 -28.86 5.97
N ASN A 141 8.45 -28.78 6.97
CA ASN A 141 9.25 -27.59 7.19
C ASN A 141 10.12 -27.25 5.97
N LYS A 142 10.75 -28.25 5.34
CA LYS A 142 11.52 -28.06 4.13
C LYS A 142 10.64 -27.62 2.96
N SER A 143 9.48 -28.23 2.79
CA SER A 143 8.52 -27.84 1.74
C SER A 143 8.03 -26.38 1.93
N LEU A 144 7.82 -25.95 3.17
CA LEU A 144 7.48 -24.57 3.48
C LEU A 144 8.62 -23.60 3.12
N GLU A 145 9.87 -23.91 3.49
CA GLU A 145 11.02 -23.08 3.14
C GLU A 145 11.17 -22.93 1.60
N GLU A 146 10.97 -24.01 0.87
CA GLU A 146 10.97 -24.01 -0.59
C GLU A 146 9.83 -23.14 -1.15
N ALA A 147 8.63 -23.25 -0.58
CA ALA A 147 7.47 -22.44 -0.98
C ALA A 147 7.68 -20.95 -0.72
N VAL A 148 8.28 -20.57 0.43
CA VAL A 148 8.63 -19.18 0.72
C VAL A 148 9.61 -18.66 -0.33
N LYS A 149 10.70 -19.37 -0.61
CA LYS A 149 11.70 -18.95 -1.62
C LYS A 149 11.08 -18.81 -3.00
N ALA A 150 10.21 -19.74 -3.39
CA ALA A 150 9.49 -19.70 -4.66
C ALA A 150 8.54 -18.50 -4.76
N ALA A 151 7.88 -18.11 -3.67
CA ALA A 151 6.97 -16.97 -3.64
C ALA A 151 7.66 -15.61 -3.86
N PHE A 152 8.98 -15.54 -3.67
CA PHE A 152 9.80 -14.36 -3.93
C PHE A 152 10.67 -14.47 -5.19
N ALA A 153 10.52 -15.50 -6.01
CA ALA A 153 11.37 -15.70 -7.18
C ALA A 153 11.35 -14.51 -8.16
N ASP A 154 10.19 -13.87 -8.32
CA ASP A 154 9.99 -12.70 -9.19
C ASP A 154 9.98 -11.37 -8.40
N ASP A 155 10.57 -11.32 -7.20
CA ASP A 155 10.63 -10.07 -6.45
C ASP A 155 11.63 -9.12 -7.12
N PRO A 156 11.23 -7.86 -7.43
CA PRO A 156 12.12 -6.90 -8.09
C PRO A 156 13.29 -6.45 -7.19
N TRP A 157 13.25 -6.77 -5.90
CA TRP A 157 14.28 -6.40 -4.93
C TRP A 157 15.00 -7.64 -4.40
N SER A 158 16.26 -7.46 -4.02
CA SER A 158 17.05 -8.53 -3.41
C SER A 158 16.41 -9.01 -2.11
N VAL A 159 16.21 -10.33 -1.99
CA VAL A 159 15.69 -10.99 -0.79
C VAL A 159 16.73 -12.00 -0.30
N GLN A 160 17.10 -11.89 0.97
CA GLN A 160 17.94 -12.84 1.68
C GLN A 160 17.05 -13.65 2.63
N PHE A 161 17.17 -14.95 2.62
CA PHE A 161 16.34 -15.85 3.40
C PHE A 161 17.15 -16.43 4.56
N GLY A 162 16.53 -16.42 5.74
CA GLY A 162 16.95 -17.24 6.87
C GLY A 162 16.48 -18.69 6.75
N ALA A 163 16.34 -19.35 7.86
CA ALA A 163 15.78 -20.69 7.96
C ALA A 163 14.57 -20.68 8.89
N LEU A 164 13.67 -21.66 8.72
CA LEU A 164 12.58 -21.85 9.66
C LEU A 164 13.12 -22.21 11.04
N SER A 165 12.86 -21.40 12.03
CA SER A 165 13.29 -21.64 13.40
C SER A 165 12.51 -22.80 14.04
N ARG A 166 13.04 -23.34 15.14
CA ARG A 166 12.33 -24.36 15.92
C ARG A 166 11.00 -23.88 16.52
N PHE A 167 10.75 -22.59 16.49
CA PHE A 167 9.53 -21.96 16.99
C PHE A 167 8.49 -21.67 15.90
N GLY A 168 8.75 -22.03 14.64
CA GLY A 168 7.85 -21.77 13.52
C GLY A 168 8.08 -20.43 12.82
N VAL A 169 8.99 -19.59 13.32
CA VAL A 169 9.28 -18.29 12.73
C VAL A 169 10.29 -18.44 11.59
N PHE A 170 9.94 -17.87 10.44
CA PHE A 170 10.81 -17.72 9.28
C PHE A 170 11.21 -16.25 9.13
N ASP A 171 12.49 -15.97 9.08
CA ASP A 171 13.01 -14.62 8.88
C ASP A 171 13.57 -14.44 7.47
N LEU A 172 13.39 -13.24 6.94
CA LEU A 172 13.99 -12.80 5.69
C LEU A 172 14.35 -11.31 5.75
N ALA A 173 15.30 -10.90 4.92
CA ALA A 173 15.67 -9.52 4.74
C ALA A 173 15.44 -9.12 3.29
N ARG A 174 14.58 -8.13 3.05
CA ARG A 174 14.27 -7.59 1.72
C ARG A 174 14.84 -6.19 1.57
N SER A 175 15.54 -5.92 0.47
CA SER A 175 16.03 -4.58 0.16
C SER A 175 14.88 -3.59 0.11
N GLN A 176 15.10 -2.40 0.66
CA GLN A 176 14.10 -1.34 0.69
C GLN A 176 14.68 -0.09 0.05
N LEU A 177 14.34 0.14 -1.22
CA LEU A 177 14.80 1.29 -1.99
C LEU A 177 13.77 2.43 -2.02
N ARG A 178 12.50 2.14 -1.73
CA ARG A 178 11.42 3.12 -1.70
C ARG A 178 10.69 3.08 -0.36
N ARG A 179 10.01 4.17 -0.02
CA ARG A 179 9.18 4.23 1.19
C ARG A 179 8.04 3.22 1.12
N PRO A 180 7.76 2.49 2.22
CA PRO A 180 6.60 1.61 2.31
C PRO A 180 5.30 2.41 2.17
N LEU A 181 4.25 1.76 1.68
CA LEU A 181 2.96 2.41 1.45
C LEU A 181 2.40 3.09 2.71
N HIS A 182 2.47 2.42 3.86
CA HIS A 182 1.96 2.98 5.12
C HIS A 182 2.68 4.25 5.56
N GLU A 183 3.97 4.41 5.24
CA GLU A 183 4.72 5.65 5.51
C GLU A 183 4.43 6.75 4.48
N GLN A 184 3.96 6.40 3.28
CA GLN A 184 3.61 7.37 2.25
C GLN A 184 2.25 8.03 2.52
N VAL A 185 1.30 7.25 3.06
CA VAL A 185 -0.09 7.70 3.24
C VAL A 185 -0.38 8.21 4.65
N ARG A 186 0.57 8.06 5.59
CA ARG A 186 0.41 8.46 6.99
C ARG A 186 1.39 9.57 7.37
N ASP A 187 1.02 10.33 8.37
CA ASP A 187 1.91 11.31 9.01
C ASP A 187 2.72 10.69 10.15
N ALA A 188 3.50 11.53 10.83
CA ALA A 188 4.34 11.13 11.95
C ALA A 188 3.55 10.52 13.13
N ASP A 189 2.27 10.88 13.26
CA ASP A 189 1.38 10.37 14.32
C ASP A 189 0.73 9.02 13.93
N GLY A 190 1.07 8.48 12.75
CA GLY A 190 0.52 7.23 12.22
C GLY A 190 -0.90 7.34 11.68
N ARG A 191 -1.46 8.57 11.58
CA ARG A 191 -2.78 8.85 11.00
C ARG A 191 -2.65 9.13 9.51
N LEU A 192 -3.74 8.97 8.76
CA LEU A 192 -3.75 9.38 7.36
C LEU A 192 -3.33 10.86 7.25
N SER A 193 -2.39 11.14 6.36
CA SER A 193 -1.90 12.51 6.13
C SER A 193 -3.01 13.38 5.54
N ALA A 194 -2.91 14.69 5.73
CA ALA A 194 -3.86 15.63 5.13
C ALA A 194 -3.90 15.50 3.60
N GLU A 195 -2.74 15.26 2.96
CA GLU A 195 -2.63 14.96 1.55
C GLU A 195 -3.45 13.74 1.16
N THR A 196 -3.25 12.62 1.86
CA THR A 196 -3.97 11.37 1.57
C THR A 196 -5.48 11.57 1.68
N VAL A 197 -5.95 12.19 2.75
CA VAL A 197 -7.39 12.44 2.95
C VAL A 197 -7.93 13.42 1.90
N ALA A 198 -7.16 14.44 1.51
CA ALA A 198 -7.52 15.37 0.45
C ALA A 198 -7.73 14.64 -0.88
N LEU A 199 -6.78 13.78 -1.29
CA LEU A 199 -6.91 12.99 -2.52
C LEU A 199 -8.07 12.00 -2.46
N MET A 200 -8.35 11.40 -1.30
CA MET A 200 -9.54 10.56 -1.10
C MET A 200 -10.83 11.37 -1.22
N ALA A 201 -10.88 12.60 -0.71
CA ALA A 201 -12.04 13.48 -0.83
C ALA A 201 -12.32 13.85 -2.29
N LEU A 202 -11.30 14.19 -3.08
CA LEU A 202 -11.46 14.47 -4.51
C LEU A 202 -12.00 13.25 -5.27
N ARG A 203 -11.53 12.04 -4.96
CA ARG A 203 -12.07 10.80 -5.52
C ARG A 203 -13.52 10.55 -5.10
N ALA A 204 -13.88 10.84 -3.85
CA ALA A 204 -15.24 10.70 -3.36
C ALA A 204 -16.19 11.66 -4.11
N ILE A 205 -15.80 12.91 -4.34
CA ILE A 205 -16.56 13.88 -5.16
C ILE A 205 -16.74 13.35 -6.58
N GLU A 206 -15.67 12.85 -7.22
CA GLU A 206 -15.77 12.29 -8.58
C GLU A 206 -16.73 11.09 -8.63
N ARG A 207 -16.68 10.21 -7.63
CA ARG A 207 -17.54 9.02 -7.54
C ARG A 207 -19.00 9.42 -7.40
N GLU A 208 -19.32 10.32 -6.47
CA GLU A 208 -20.69 10.82 -6.28
C GLU A 208 -21.20 11.55 -7.52
N ALA A 209 -20.38 12.40 -8.14
CA ALA A 209 -20.77 13.13 -9.33
C ALA A 209 -21.11 12.22 -10.53
N ARG A 210 -20.47 11.05 -10.61
CA ARG A 210 -20.76 10.05 -11.65
C ARG A 210 -21.98 9.20 -11.33
N ALA A 211 -22.18 8.89 -10.04
CA ALA A 211 -23.36 8.15 -9.59
C ALA A 211 -24.65 9.00 -9.70
N GLN A 212 -24.54 10.31 -9.50
CA GLN A 212 -25.65 11.25 -9.40
C GLN A 212 -25.58 12.27 -10.54
N ASN A 213 -25.97 11.84 -11.75
CA ASN A 213 -25.92 12.69 -12.94
C ASN A 213 -26.73 13.99 -12.77
N GLY A 214 -26.06 15.13 -13.07
CA GLY A 214 -26.69 16.45 -13.05
C GLY A 214 -26.86 17.06 -11.67
N ARG A 215 -26.67 16.35 -10.57
CA ARG A 215 -26.83 16.90 -9.21
C ARG A 215 -25.56 17.64 -8.76
N GLN A 216 -25.77 18.61 -7.88
CA GLN A 216 -24.71 19.30 -7.15
C GLN A 216 -24.12 18.35 -6.09
N ILE A 217 -22.81 18.31 -5.96
CA ILE A 217 -22.11 17.50 -4.95
C ILE A 217 -21.54 18.43 -3.89
N ALA A 218 -21.86 18.18 -2.63
CA ALA A 218 -21.22 18.85 -1.50
C ALA A 218 -20.27 17.88 -0.82
N CYS A 219 -19.05 18.32 -0.53
CA CYS A 219 -18.08 17.58 0.23
C CYS A 219 -17.60 18.38 1.43
N THR A 220 -17.58 17.75 2.60
CA THR A 220 -17.05 18.33 3.83
C THR A 220 -15.86 17.52 4.32
N VAL A 221 -14.77 18.20 4.65
CA VAL A 221 -13.53 17.64 5.17
C VAL A 221 -13.08 18.35 6.44
N SER A 222 -12.06 17.84 7.12
CA SER A 222 -11.49 18.55 8.28
C SER A 222 -10.80 19.86 7.86
N PRO A 223 -10.70 20.88 8.76
CA PRO A 223 -10.02 22.13 8.46
C PRO A 223 -8.57 21.95 7.98
N GLY A 224 -7.83 20.99 8.55
CA GLY A 224 -6.45 20.70 8.14
C GLY A 224 -6.35 20.15 6.70
N VAL A 225 -7.29 19.33 6.29
CA VAL A 225 -7.37 18.81 4.90
C VAL A 225 -7.72 19.94 3.93
N LYS A 226 -8.66 20.82 4.32
CA LYS A 226 -9.02 21.97 3.48
C LYS A 226 -7.83 22.93 3.32
N ALA A 227 -7.11 23.21 4.41
CA ALA A 227 -5.91 24.05 4.38
C ALA A 227 -4.82 23.47 3.48
N TRP A 228 -4.61 22.14 3.52
CA TRP A 228 -3.67 21.48 2.61
C TRP A 228 -4.07 21.64 1.13
N LEU A 229 -5.35 21.46 0.80
CA LEU A 229 -5.88 21.66 -0.55
C LEU A 229 -5.73 23.10 -1.03
N ASP A 230 -5.92 24.08 -0.13
CA ASP A 230 -5.79 25.49 -0.49
C ASP A 230 -4.34 25.93 -0.71
N ALA A 231 -3.40 25.26 -0.04
CA ALA A 231 -1.96 25.49 -0.20
C ALA A 231 -1.32 24.68 -1.33
N ALA A 232 -2.06 23.75 -1.96
CA ALA A 232 -1.51 22.86 -2.99
C ALA A 232 -1.13 23.66 -4.24
N GLU A 233 0.09 23.42 -4.75
CA GLU A 233 0.62 24.06 -5.97
C GLU A 233 -0.13 23.60 -7.25
N ILE A 234 -0.80 22.44 -7.17
CA ILE A 234 -1.55 21.87 -8.30
C ILE A 234 -2.93 22.50 -8.36
N ASP A 235 -3.33 22.97 -9.53
CA ASP A 235 -4.71 23.45 -9.76
C ASP A 235 -5.69 22.26 -9.83
N TRP A 236 -5.93 21.66 -8.68
CA TRP A 236 -6.86 20.54 -8.54
C TRP A 236 -8.32 20.94 -8.83
N ARG A 237 -8.67 22.23 -8.64
CA ARG A 237 -10.03 22.75 -8.91
C ARG A 237 -10.34 22.71 -10.39
N ALA A 238 -9.43 23.20 -11.21
CA ALA A 238 -9.60 23.14 -12.67
C ALA A 238 -9.61 21.68 -13.15
N GLN A 239 -8.71 20.83 -12.62
CA GLN A 239 -8.68 19.41 -12.99
C GLN A 239 -9.97 18.68 -12.62
N LEU A 240 -10.51 18.90 -11.43
CA LEU A 240 -11.78 18.30 -11.00
C LEU A 240 -12.94 18.81 -11.85
N SER A 241 -13.02 20.12 -12.07
CA SER A 241 -14.09 20.74 -12.89
C SER A 241 -14.04 20.26 -14.34
N ASN A 242 -12.88 20.03 -14.91
CA ASN A 242 -12.74 19.47 -16.26
C ASN A 242 -13.25 18.03 -16.37
N ARG A 243 -13.25 17.28 -15.25
CA ARG A 243 -13.71 15.88 -15.23
C ARG A 243 -15.21 15.73 -14.98
N ILE A 244 -15.78 16.57 -14.13
CA ILE A 244 -17.16 16.42 -13.64
C ILE A 244 -18.02 17.68 -13.76
N GLY A 245 -17.50 18.77 -14.33
CA GLY A 245 -18.16 20.07 -14.39
C GLY A 245 -18.09 20.85 -13.09
N MET A 246 -18.64 22.07 -13.08
CA MET A 246 -18.65 23.02 -11.94
C MET A 246 -19.73 22.71 -10.89
N ARG A 247 -20.17 21.48 -10.77
CA ARG A 247 -21.29 21.06 -9.90
C ARG A 247 -20.84 20.44 -8.59
N TRP A 248 -19.85 21.04 -7.95
CA TRP A 248 -19.34 20.57 -6.67
C TRP A 248 -18.92 21.74 -5.76
N THR A 249 -18.96 21.48 -4.46
CA THR A 249 -18.36 22.33 -3.42
C THR A 249 -17.52 21.47 -2.49
N LEU A 250 -16.45 22.04 -1.93
CA LEU A 250 -15.62 21.39 -0.93
C LEU A 250 -15.32 22.41 0.17
N ASP A 251 -15.84 22.14 1.36
CA ASP A 251 -15.78 23.03 2.51
C ASP A 251 -15.14 22.35 3.73
N ALA A 252 -14.60 23.17 4.62
CA ALA A 252 -14.14 22.70 5.92
C ALA A 252 -15.34 22.50 6.86
N ALA A 253 -15.30 21.46 7.68
CA ALA A 253 -16.23 21.29 8.77
C ALA A 253 -16.13 22.46 9.77
N PRO A 254 -17.24 22.90 10.38
CA PRO A 254 -17.20 23.92 11.41
C PRO A 254 -16.31 23.52 12.58
N PRO A 255 -15.58 24.46 13.20
CA PRO A 255 -14.65 24.14 14.28
C PRO A 255 -15.27 23.40 15.47
N GLU A 256 -16.54 23.68 15.77
CA GLU A 256 -17.33 23.08 16.84
C GLU A 256 -17.83 21.68 16.56
N ALA A 257 -17.69 21.19 15.32
CA ALA A 257 -18.29 19.92 14.88
C ALA A 257 -17.54 18.68 15.35
N HIS A 258 -16.43 18.77 16.06
CA HIS A 258 -15.58 17.63 16.45
C HIS A 258 -15.35 16.65 15.28
N TRP A 259 -15.02 17.20 14.11
CA TRP A 259 -14.85 16.43 12.88
C TRP A 259 -13.57 15.60 12.92
N ALA A 260 -13.69 14.28 12.73
CA ALA A 260 -12.52 13.42 12.65
C ALA A 260 -11.64 13.83 11.45
N ARG A 261 -10.32 13.76 11.61
CA ARG A 261 -9.34 14.24 10.63
C ARG A 261 -9.46 13.54 9.27
N ASP A 262 -9.78 12.26 9.29
CA ASP A 262 -9.91 11.37 8.14
C ASP A 262 -11.35 11.21 7.64
N ARG A 263 -12.31 11.86 8.30
CA ARG A 263 -13.70 11.82 7.89
C ARG A 263 -13.92 12.66 6.62
N ILE A 264 -14.58 12.06 5.65
CA ILE A 264 -15.03 12.67 4.40
C ILE A 264 -16.54 12.47 4.31
N ASP A 265 -17.29 13.56 4.07
CA ASP A 265 -18.72 13.51 3.80
C ASP A 265 -18.96 14.12 2.41
N ALA A 266 -19.09 13.26 1.39
CA ALA A 266 -19.38 13.66 0.03
C ALA A 266 -20.78 13.14 -0.35
N ARG A 267 -21.69 14.05 -0.69
CA ARG A 267 -23.10 13.72 -0.98
C ARG A 267 -23.70 14.60 -2.07
N ALA A 268 -24.67 14.06 -2.79
CA ALA A 268 -25.51 14.83 -3.69
C ALA A 268 -26.53 15.68 -2.89
N LEU A 269 -26.71 16.93 -3.33
CA LEU A 269 -27.71 17.86 -2.80
C LEU A 269 -29.02 17.74 -3.53
#